data_231f95141ac7a51fc5b3c5f6b3d99cec
#
_entry.id   231f95141ac7a51fc5b3c5f6b3d99cec
#
_cell.length_a   1.000
_cell.length_b   1.000
_cell.length_c   1.000
_cell.angle_alpha   90.00
_cell.angle_beta   90.00
_cell.angle_gamma   90.00
#
_symmetry.space_group_name_H-M   'P 1'
#
loop_
_entity.id
_entity.type
_entity.pdbx_description
1 polymer ?
#
loop_
_entity_poly.entity_id
_entity_poly.type
_entity_poly.pdbx_seq_one_letter_code
_entity_poly.pdbx_strand_id
1 'polypeptide(L)'
;MKIHYISTEILTFEEVNRIISENYKLALSEDAVSRIQKCRDYLDKKMENQSTPIYGVTTGFGSLCDHNISKEDLSKLQKNLVMSHACGTGDYVPEEIIRIMLLLKIQNMSYGNSGVQLVTVQRLIDFFNNDVLPVVYDLGSLGASGDLAPLANLMLPLLGLGEVHYKGQIRPAAEVCKEFGWEPITLQSKEGLALLNGTQFMCSYGTYVLLKAFRLQYLADMIGAVSLDAFDGRIEPFYDQIHQIRHHRGQILTAERYRNFLKGSEMISREKKHVQDPYSFRCIPQVHGASKDAIAYVTQILGEEINAVTDNPTVFPDEDLVISAGNFHGQPLALSLDFLAIAMAELGNISERRTYQLIAGKRGLPSFLVAEPGLNSGFMIPQYAAAAIVSQNKQLCTPASVDSIESSQGQEDHVSMGGNAATKALRVANNLERILAIELFNAAQALDFRRPIKSSDFIENFVAEYRKHVEFVKVDKVMYTEIAKSVDFLKNYNLGDKIFEK
;
A
#
# COMPACT_ATOMS: atom_id res chain seq x y z
N MET A 1 -4.59 16.94 -20.77
CA MET A 1 -4.51 15.56 -20.24
C MET A 1 -3.03 15.27 -20.01
N LYS A 2 -2.62 14.88 -18.82
CA LYS A 2 -1.23 14.56 -18.50
C LYS A 2 -0.92 13.11 -18.91
N ILE A 3 0.26 12.88 -19.46
CA ILE A 3 0.71 11.55 -19.92
C ILE A 3 2.00 11.20 -19.20
N HIS A 4 2.07 9.98 -18.65
CA HIS A 4 3.31 9.38 -18.19
C HIS A 4 3.81 8.39 -19.26
N TYR A 5 5.05 8.59 -19.69
CA TYR A 5 5.69 7.71 -20.66
C TYR A 5 6.45 6.60 -19.94
N ILE A 6 5.93 5.38 -20.06
CA ILE A 6 6.59 4.18 -19.52
C ILE A 6 7.93 3.99 -20.23
N SER A 7 8.99 3.89 -19.46
CA SER A 7 10.37 3.78 -19.95
C SER A 7 11.22 2.90 -19.02
N THR A 8 12.50 2.80 -19.31
CA THR A 8 13.48 2.14 -18.44
C THR A 8 14.05 3.05 -17.33
N GLU A 9 13.61 4.29 -17.26
CA GLU A 9 13.94 5.17 -16.15
C GLU A 9 13.28 4.67 -14.84
N ILE A 10 13.94 4.99 -13.72
CA ILE A 10 13.48 4.55 -12.40
C ILE A 10 12.15 5.22 -12.07
N LEU A 11 11.10 4.41 -11.91
CA LEU A 11 9.81 4.84 -11.42
C LEU A 11 9.91 5.07 -9.90
N THR A 12 9.48 6.25 -9.42
CA THR A 12 9.50 6.62 -8.01
C THR A 12 8.10 6.56 -7.39
N PHE A 13 8.01 6.52 -6.04
CA PHE A 13 6.70 6.55 -5.36
C PHE A 13 5.99 7.88 -5.55
N GLU A 14 6.73 8.98 -5.66
CA GLU A 14 6.20 10.30 -5.99
C GLU A 14 5.53 10.30 -7.36
N GLU A 15 6.13 9.62 -8.34
CA GLU A 15 5.53 9.47 -9.68
C GLU A 15 4.32 8.56 -9.67
N VAL A 16 4.39 7.39 -9.00
CA VAL A 16 3.23 6.51 -8.82
C VAL A 16 2.08 7.28 -8.17
N ASN A 17 2.35 8.02 -7.09
CA ASN A 17 1.33 8.83 -6.42
C ASN A 17 0.69 9.85 -7.39
N ARG A 18 1.49 10.57 -8.19
CA ARG A 18 0.98 11.53 -9.19
C ARG A 18 0.17 10.84 -10.28
N ILE A 19 0.66 9.72 -10.82
CA ILE A 19 -0.04 8.97 -11.87
C ILE A 19 -1.44 8.57 -11.40
N ILE A 20 -1.55 8.05 -10.17
CA ILE A 20 -2.82 7.55 -9.63
C ILE A 20 -3.73 8.72 -9.18
N SER A 21 -3.22 9.65 -8.36
CA SER A 21 -4.04 10.71 -7.76
C SER A 21 -4.48 11.81 -8.75
N GLU A 22 -3.67 12.07 -9.77
CA GLU A 22 -3.96 13.08 -10.79
C GLU A 22 -4.49 12.48 -12.11
N ASN A 23 -4.79 11.18 -12.13
CA ASN A 23 -5.37 10.46 -13.28
C ASN A 23 -4.58 10.65 -14.59
N TYR A 24 -3.24 10.46 -14.54
CA TYR A 24 -2.42 10.48 -15.74
C TYR A 24 -2.83 9.34 -16.67
N LYS A 25 -2.69 9.55 -17.98
CA LYS A 25 -2.73 8.48 -18.96
C LYS A 25 -1.34 7.91 -19.16
N LEU A 26 -1.26 6.65 -19.57
CA LEU A 26 -0.01 5.96 -19.86
C LEU A 26 0.23 5.89 -21.37
N ALA A 27 1.48 5.95 -21.77
CA ALA A 27 1.95 5.65 -23.13
C ALA A 27 3.32 4.98 -23.03
N LEU A 28 3.69 4.17 -24.02
CA LEU A 28 5.04 3.64 -24.09
C LEU A 28 5.98 4.69 -24.70
N SER A 29 7.19 4.78 -24.18
CA SER A 29 8.28 5.49 -24.85
C SER A 29 8.72 4.73 -26.11
N GLU A 30 9.38 5.40 -27.05
CA GLU A 30 9.92 4.75 -28.26
C GLU A 30 10.94 3.65 -27.89
N ASP A 31 11.76 3.87 -26.87
CA ASP A 31 12.72 2.86 -26.36
C ASP A 31 11.97 1.63 -25.81
N ALA A 32 10.92 1.81 -25.02
CA ALA A 32 10.12 0.69 -24.49
C ALA A 32 9.48 -0.13 -25.64
N VAL A 33 8.90 0.54 -26.64
CA VAL A 33 8.36 -0.12 -27.83
C VAL A 33 9.43 -0.95 -28.55
N SER A 34 10.60 -0.36 -28.77
CA SER A 34 11.73 -1.03 -29.45
C SER A 34 12.20 -2.27 -28.67
N ARG A 35 12.30 -2.17 -27.34
CA ARG A 35 12.74 -3.30 -26.48
C ARG A 35 11.73 -4.43 -26.48
N ILE A 36 10.44 -4.13 -26.32
CA ILE A 36 9.37 -5.13 -26.37
C ILE A 36 9.40 -5.89 -27.70
N GLN A 37 9.43 -5.13 -28.83
CA GLN A 37 9.43 -5.73 -30.15
C GLN A 37 10.69 -6.58 -30.39
N LYS A 38 11.88 -6.06 -30.07
CA LYS A 38 13.14 -6.80 -30.17
C LYS A 38 13.12 -8.12 -29.42
N CYS A 39 12.57 -8.12 -28.20
CA CYS A 39 12.48 -9.33 -27.40
C CYS A 39 11.51 -10.35 -27.99
N ARG A 40 10.37 -9.90 -28.51
CA ARG A 40 9.39 -10.78 -29.17
C ARG A 40 9.97 -11.38 -30.45
N ASP A 41 10.55 -10.55 -31.33
CA ASP A 41 11.16 -10.99 -32.60
C ASP A 41 12.29 -12.01 -32.38
N TYR A 42 13.12 -11.76 -31.35
CA TYR A 42 14.16 -12.70 -30.94
C TYR A 42 13.58 -14.06 -30.54
N LEU A 43 12.55 -14.06 -29.71
CA LEU A 43 11.94 -15.31 -29.21
C LEU A 43 11.26 -16.08 -30.34
N ASP A 44 10.56 -15.40 -31.24
CA ASP A 44 9.91 -16.03 -32.40
C ASP A 44 10.95 -16.69 -33.32
N LYS A 45 12.04 -15.97 -33.65
CA LYS A 45 13.16 -16.51 -34.45
C LYS A 45 13.87 -17.68 -33.80
N LYS A 46 14.06 -17.62 -32.48
CA LYS A 46 14.66 -18.69 -31.70
C LYS A 46 13.84 -19.98 -31.76
N MET A 47 12.51 -19.83 -31.63
CA MET A 47 11.58 -20.97 -31.72
C MET A 47 11.50 -21.62 -33.10
N GLU A 48 11.72 -20.87 -34.18
CA GLU A 48 11.74 -21.42 -35.53
C GLU A 48 12.91 -22.36 -35.73
N ASN A 49 14.05 -22.07 -35.11
CA ASN A 49 15.34 -22.72 -35.37
C ASN A 49 15.75 -23.72 -34.28
N GLN A 50 15.06 -23.83 -33.14
CA GLN A 50 15.49 -24.64 -32.00
C GLN A 50 14.75 -25.97 -31.91
N SER A 51 15.49 -27.07 -31.76
CA SER A 51 14.97 -28.42 -31.57
C SER A 51 14.87 -28.86 -30.10
N THR A 52 15.62 -28.17 -29.19
CA THR A 52 15.60 -28.48 -27.76
C THR A 52 14.45 -27.74 -27.06
N PRO A 53 13.74 -28.41 -26.11
CA PRO A 53 12.67 -27.78 -25.37
C PRO A 53 13.15 -26.57 -24.55
N ILE A 54 12.35 -25.51 -24.53
CA ILE A 54 12.55 -24.33 -23.68
C ILE A 54 11.41 -24.30 -22.68
N TYR A 55 11.73 -24.30 -21.38
CA TYR A 55 10.73 -24.24 -20.30
C TYR A 55 9.73 -23.08 -20.50
N GLY A 56 8.45 -23.42 -20.43
CA GLY A 56 7.37 -22.43 -20.51
C GLY A 56 7.21 -21.72 -21.86
N VAL A 57 8.02 -22.09 -22.85
CA VAL A 57 7.92 -21.59 -24.24
C VAL A 57 7.43 -22.68 -25.16
N THR A 58 8.04 -23.87 -25.13
CA THR A 58 7.67 -25.04 -25.93
C THR A 58 7.30 -26.26 -25.08
N THR A 59 7.21 -26.12 -23.76
CA THR A 59 6.85 -27.18 -22.81
C THR A 59 5.63 -26.79 -21.98
N GLY A 60 5.07 -27.75 -21.25
CA GLY A 60 4.15 -27.51 -20.15
C GLY A 60 4.79 -26.72 -19.00
N PHE A 61 4.04 -26.52 -17.91
CA PHE A 61 4.42 -25.63 -16.80
C PHE A 61 4.53 -26.40 -15.48
N GLY A 62 5.32 -25.87 -14.54
CA GLY A 62 5.53 -26.48 -13.23
C GLY A 62 6.01 -27.91 -13.34
N SER A 63 5.34 -28.85 -12.67
CA SER A 63 5.65 -30.28 -12.75
C SER A 63 5.38 -30.94 -14.11
N LEU A 64 4.73 -30.22 -15.04
CA LEU A 64 4.45 -30.69 -16.41
C LEU A 64 5.51 -30.23 -17.43
N CYS A 65 6.63 -29.71 -16.98
CA CYS A 65 7.70 -29.14 -17.82
C CYS A 65 8.33 -30.14 -18.81
N ASP A 66 8.22 -31.45 -18.59
CA ASP A 66 8.74 -32.50 -19.45
C ASP A 66 7.83 -32.83 -20.66
N HIS A 67 6.63 -32.23 -20.73
CA HIS A 67 5.71 -32.43 -21.85
C HIS A 67 5.95 -31.41 -22.96
N ASN A 68 6.44 -31.86 -24.12
CA ASN A 68 6.57 -31.02 -25.32
C ASN A 68 5.21 -30.74 -25.95
N ILE A 69 5.02 -29.48 -26.35
CA ILE A 69 3.77 -28.98 -26.96
C ILE A 69 4.00 -28.68 -28.44
N SER A 70 3.08 -29.09 -29.31
CA SER A 70 3.13 -28.78 -30.73
C SER A 70 3.05 -27.28 -30.98
N LYS A 71 3.68 -26.77 -32.05
CA LYS A 71 3.62 -25.34 -32.42
C LYS A 71 2.16 -24.87 -32.60
N GLU A 72 1.30 -25.74 -33.11
CA GLU A 72 -0.12 -25.46 -33.38
C GLU A 72 -0.93 -25.28 -32.09
N ASP A 73 -0.55 -25.97 -31.00
CA ASP A 73 -1.25 -25.93 -29.72
C ASP A 73 -0.71 -24.85 -28.76
N LEU A 74 0.41 -24.18 -29.07
CA LEU A 74 1.05 -23.22 -28.16
C LEU A 74 0.11 -22.08 -27.72
N SER A 75 -0.62 -21.48 -28.64
CA SER A 75 -1.58 -20.41 -28.32
C SER A 75 -2.72 -20.92 -27.45
N LYS A 76 -3.24 -22.12 -27.71
CA LYS A 76 -4.26 -22.76 -26.89
C LYS A 76 -3.74 -23.05 -25.48
N LEU A 77 -2.49 -23.49 -25.35
CA LEU A 77 -1.83 -23.71 -24.07
C LEU A 77 -1.78 -22.39 -23.25
N GLN A 78 -1.34 -21.28 -23.86
CA GLN A 78 -1.26 -19.98 -23.18
C GLN A 78 -2.64 -19.51 -22.67
N LYS A 79 -3.70 -19.66 -23.49
CA LYS A 79 -5.07 -19.35 -23.11
C LYS A 79 -5.55 -20.24 -21.96
N ASN A 80 -5.33 -21.55 -22.05
CA ASN A 80 -5.71 -22.51 -21.01
C ASN A 80 -5.01 -22.22 -19.69
N LEU A 81 -3.75 -21.80 -19.72
CA LEU A 81 -2.99 -21.40 -18.56
C LEU A 81 -3.66 -20.24 -17.81
N VAL A 82 -3.97 -19.16 -18.52
CA VAL A 82 -4.67 -18.00 -17.92
C VAL A 82 -6.01 -18.43 -17.31
N MET A 83 -6.81 -19.20 -18.05
CA MET A 83 -8.14 -19.65 -17.58
C MET A 83 -8.05 -20.54 -16.34
N SER A 84 -7.13 -21.52 -16.31
CA SER A 84 -7.02 -22.47 -15.21
C SER A 84 -6.42 -21.87 -13.93
N HIS A 85 -5.65 -20.78 -14.05
CA HIS A 85 -5.04 -20.08 -12.93
C HIS A 85 -5.91 -18.95 -12.36
N ALA A 86 -6.97 -18.53 -13.07
CA ALA A 86 -7.90 -17.52 -12.60
C ALA A 86 -8.88 -18.11 -11.58
N CYS A 87 -8.36 -18.46 -10.41
CA CYS A 87 -9.09 -19.13 -9.33
C CYS A 87 -9.11 -18.30 -8.03
N GLY A 88 -8.86 -17.00 -8.10
CA GLY A 88 -8.96 -16.08 -6.97
C GLY A 88 -10.37 -16.06 -6.37
N THR A 89 -10.45 -15.83 -5.06
CA THR A 89 -11.70 -15.76 -4.30
C THR A 89 -11.58 -14.72 -3.17
N GLY A 90 -12.62 -14.50 -2.39
CA GLY A 90 -12.64 -13.53 -1.29
C GLY A 90 -13.29 -12.22 -1.69
N ASP A 91 -12.77 -11.13 -1.11
CA ASP A 91 -13.24 -9.78 -1.39
C ASP A 91 -12.59 -9.23 -2.68
N TYR A 92 -13.25 -8.25 -3.31
CA TYR A 92 -12.67 -7.56 -4.46
C TYR A 92 -11.47 -6.72 -4.03
N VAL A 93 -10.40 -6.79 -4.83
CA VAL A 93 -9.26 -5.88 -4.70
C VAL A 93 -9.72 -4.45 -5.00
N PRO A 94 -9.35 -3.45 -4.18
CA PRO A 94 -9.68 -2.04 -4.44
C PRO A 94 -9.21 -1.56 -5.83
N GLU A 95 -10.02 -0.77 -6.51
CA GLU A 95 -9.75 -0.29 -7.87
C GLU A 95 -8.42 0.48 -7.97
N GLU A 96 -8.05 1.24 -6.94
CA GLU A 96 -6.77 1.94 -6.88
C GLU A 96 -5.57 0.98 -6.90
N ILE A 97 -5.70 -0.17 -6.23
CA ILE A 97 -4.66 -1.21 -6.23
C ILE A 97 -4.61 -1.90 -7.59
N ILE A 98 -5.77 -2.16 -8.22
CA ILE A 98 -5.81 -2.73 -9.59
C ILE A 98 -5.13 -1.78 -10.60
N ARG A 99 -5.33 -0.48 -10.48
CA ARG A 99 -4.63 0.51 -11.31
C ARG A 99 -3.11 0.43 -11.13
N ILE A 100 -2.64 0.28 -9.89
CA ILE A 100 -1.21 0.07 -9.61
C ILE A 100 -0.74 -1.27 -10.17
N MET A 101 -1.53 -2.36 -10.08
CA MET A 101 -1.19 -3.67 -10.67
C MET A 101 -0.98 -3.56 -12.19
N LEU A 102 -1.88 -2.87 -12.89
CA LEU A 102 -1.73 -2.62 -14.33
C LEU A 102 -0.47 -1.80 -14.62
N LEU A 103 -0.25 -0.70 -13.90
CA LEU A 103 0.95 0.14 -14.05
C LEU A 103 2.23 -0.66 -13.87
N LEU A 104 2.36 -1.41 -12.77
CA LEU A 104 3.56 -2.18 -12.47
C LEU A 104 3.76 -3.36 -13.44
N LYS A 105 2.68 -3.97 -13.92
CA LYS A 105 2.79 -5.03 -14.95
C LYS A 105 3.25 -4.46 -16.29
N ILE A 106 2.76 -3.31 -16.70
CA ILE A 106 3.19 -2.60 -17.91
C ILE A 106 4.67 -2.19 -17.76
N GLN A 107 5.04 -1.62 -16.60
CA GLN A 107 6.43 -1.25 -16.31
C GLN A 107 7.38 -2.46 -16.42
N ASN A 108 7.05 -3.59 -15.80
CA ASN A 108 7.82 -4.82 -15.89
C ASN A 108 8.05 -5.28 -17.35
N MET A 109 7.01 -5.22 -18.19
CA MET A 109 7.10 -5.64 -19.59
C MET A 109 7.89 -4.67 -20.46
N SER A 110 7.95 -3.40 -20.09
CA SER A 110 8.63 -2.34 -20.85
C SER A 110 10.15 -2.52 -20.93
N TYR A 111 10.73 -3.28 -20.00
CA TYR A 111 12.17 -3.59 -20.01
C TYR A 111 12.60 -4.50 -21.17
N GLY A 112 11.62 -5.18 -21.82
CA GLY A 112 11.92 -6.01 -23.00
C GLY A 112 12.55 -7.36 -22.67
N ASN A 113 12.24 -7.95 -21.50
CA ASN A 113 12.75 -9.25 -21.06
C ASN A 113 11.65 -10.33 -20.95
N SER A 114 10.38 -9.96 -21.22
CA SER A 114 9.21 -10.83 -21.00
C SER A 114 8.79 -11.64 -22.24
N GLY A 115 9.18 -11.21 -23.44
CA GLY A 115 8.83 -11.89 -24.71
C GLY A 115 7.35 -11.76 -25.07
N VAL A 116 6.69 -10.70 -24.66
CA VAL A 116 5.27 -10.40 -24.97
C VAL A 116 5.13 -9.66 -26.29
N GLN A 117 3.96 -9.75 -26.90
CA GLN A 117 3.57 -8.93 -28.05
C GLN A 117 3.35 -7.49 -27.63
N LEU A 118 3.67 -6.54 -28.51
CA LEU A 118 3.42 -5.12 -28.28
C LEU A 118 1.90 -4.82 -28.10
N VAL A 119 1.03 -5.52 -28.85
CA VAL A 119 -0.44 -5.39 -28.76
C VAL A 119 -0.96 -5.79 -27.37
N THR A 120 -0.33 -6.76 -26.71
CA THR A 120 -0.69 -7.17 -25.35
C THR A 120 -0.43 -6.07 -24.34
N VAL A 121 0.76 -5.45 -24.42
CA VAL A 121 1.12 -4.34 -23.51
C VAL A 121 0.24 -3.10 -23.81
N GLN A 122 -0.01 -2.81 -25.09
CA GLN A 122 -0.88 -1.69 -25.47
C GLN A 122 -2.31 -1.89 -24.94
N ARG A 123 -2.86 -3.09 -24.96
CA ARG A 123 -4.20 -3.36 -24.42
C ARG A 123 -4.26 -3.16 -22.89
N LEU A 124 -3.21 -3.49 -22.14
CA LEU A 124 -3.15 -3.17 -20.71
C LEU A 124 -3.14 -1.66 -20.47
N ILE A 125 -2.43 -0.90 -21.32
CA ILE A 125 -2.45 0.57 -21.30
C ILE A 125 -3.85 1.09 -21.64
N ASP A 126 -4.54 0.50 -22.60
CA ASP A 126 -5.90 0.88 -22.99
C ASP A 126 -6.88 0.63 -21.80
N PHE A 127 -6.74 -0.48 -21.08
CA PHE A 127 -7.51 -0.76 -19.87
C PHE A 127 -7.27 0.32 -18.81
N PHE A 128 -6.02 0.61 -18.50
CA PHE A 128 -5.65 1.66 -17.55
C PHE A 128 -6.21 3.03 -17.97
N ASN A 129 -6.05 3.38 -19.23
CA ASN A 129 -6.41 4.70 -19.77
C ASN A 129 -7.92 4.94 -19.85
N ASN A 130 -8.72 3.91 -19.93
CA ASN A 130 -10.18 4.01 -20.08
C ASN A 130 -10.92 3.57 -18.81
N ASP A 131 -10.22 3.39 -17.69
CA ASP A 131 -10.80 2.92 -16.41
C ASP A 131 -11.58 1.61 -16.56
N VAL A 132 -11.11 0.73 -17.44
CA VAL A 132 -11.59 -0.64 -17.59
C VAL A 132 -10.73 -1.54 -16.70
N LEU A 133 -11.10 -1.65 -15.43
CA LEU A 133 -10.29 -2.31 -14.43
C LEU A 133 -10.72 -3.77 -14.22
N PRO A 134 -9.86 -4.76 -14.49
CA PRO A 134 -10.21 -6.15 -14.29
C PRO A 134 -10.64 -6.47 -12.86
N VAL A 135 -11.62 -7.34 -12.67
CA VAL A 135 -12.00 -7.83 -11.35
C VAL A 135 -10.96 -8.82 -10.85
N VAL A 136 -10.38 -8.52 -9.70
CA VAL A 136 -9.38 -9.35 -9.03
C VAL A 136 -9.83 -9.59 -7.58
N TYR A 137 -9.50 -10.76 -7.02
CA TYR A 137 -9.85 -11.15 -5.67
C TYR A 137 -8.65 -11.13 -4.74
N ASP A 138 -8.87 -10.88 -3.46
CA ASP A 138 -7.80 -10.69 -2.46
C ASP A 138 -7.21 -11.99 -1.90
N LEU A 139 -7.84 -13.15 -2.16
CA LEU A 139 -7.39 -14.48 -1.77
C LEU A 139 -7.03 -15.34 -2.97
N GLY A 140 -5.97 -16.14 -2.85
CA GLY A 140 -5.57 -17.12 -3.85
C GLY A 140 -4.09 -17.06 -4.24
N SER A 141 -3.33 -16.03 -3.84
CA SER A 141 -1.87 -16.02 -4.04
C SER A 141 -1.16 -16.80 -2.93
N LEU A 142 -0.53 -17.92 -3.30
CA LEU A 142 0.35 -18.69 -2.42
C LEU A 142 1.76 -18.08 -2.37
N GLY A 143 2.12 -17.29 -3.38
CA GLY A 143 3.47 -16.80 -3.58
C GLY A 143 4.40 -17.83 -4.22
N ALA A 144 3.85 -18.90 -4.79
CA ALA A 144 4.52 -19.86 -5.64
C ALA A 144 4.57 -19.31 -7.07
N SER A 145 5.74 -19.10 -7.64
CA SER A 145 5.92 -18.39 -8.92
C SER A 145 5.34 -16.95 -8.93
N GLY A 146 5.30 -16.31 -7.77
CA GLY A 146 4.66 -15.03 -7.54
C GLY A 146 3.14 -15.14 -7.35
N ASP A 147 2.42 -14.19 -7.90
CA ASP A 147 0.99 -13.95 -7.66
C ASP A 147 0.09 -14.57 -8.75
N LEU A 148 0.20 -15.88 -9.01
CA LEU A 148 -0.42 -16.54 -10.17
C LEU A 148 -1.92 -16.28 -10.30
N ALA A 149 -2.72 -16.59 -9.28
CA ALA A 149 -4.18 -16.49 -9.36
C ALA A 149 -4.67 -15.02 -9.49
N PRO A 150 -4.21 -14.06 -8.69
CA PRO A 150 -4.61 -12.66 -8.89
C PRO A 150 -4.19 -12.10 -10.25
N LEU A 151 -3.00 -12.43 -10.73
CA LEU A 151 -2.54 -11.97 -12.05
C LEU A 151 -3.31 -12.65 -13.18
N ALA A 152 -3.70 -13.92 -13.03
CA ALA A 152 -4.58 -14.57 -13.99
C ALA A 152 -5.95 -13.88 -14.08
N ASN A 153 -6.57 -13.53 -12.93
CA ASN A 153 -7.80 -12.76 -12.92
C ASN A 153 -7.63 -11.39 -13.60
N LEU A 154 -6.50 -10.70 -13.33
CA LEU A 154 -6.16 -9.41 -13.97
C LEU A 154 -6.11 -9.52 -15.50
N MET A 155 -5.70 -10.68 -16.04
CA MET A 155 -5.45 -10.87 -17.47
C MET A 155 -6.63 -11.48 -18.25
N LEU A 156 -7.68 -12.00 -17.59
CA LEU A 156 -8.85 -12.56 -18.27
C LEU A 156 -9.46 -11.61 -19.33
N PRO A 157 -9.60 -10.29 -19.09
CA PRO A 157 -10.19 -9.38 -20.06
C PRO A 157 -9.40 -9.25 -21.37
N LEU A 158 -8.09 -9.54 -21.39
CA LEU A 158 -7.31 -9.62 -22.63
C LEU A 158 -7.86 -10.68 -23.58
N LEU A 159 -8.43 -11.75 -23.02
CA LEU A 159 -9.02 -12.88 -23.75
C LEU A 159 -10.52 -12.72 -23.99
N GLY A 160 -11.11 -11.57 -23.62
CA GLY A 160 -12.54 -11.35 -23.64
C GLY A 160 -13.30 -12.17 -22.59
N LEU A 161 -12.63 -12.56 -21.50
CA LEU A 161 -13.19 -13.36 -20.41
C LEU A 161 -13.21 -12.58 -19.09
N GLY A 162 -13.93 -13.10 -18.09
CA GLY A 162 -14.03 -12.49 -16.77
C GLY A 162 -14.86 -11.20 -16.76
N GLU A 163 -14.63 -10.39 -15.75
CA GLU A 163 -15.42 -9.18 -15.47
C GLU A 163 -14.48 -7.97 -15.25
N VAL A 164 -15.04 -6.78 -15.41
CA VAL A 164 -14.32 -5.52 -15.19
C VAL A 164 -15.18 -4.54 -14.39
N HIS A 165 -14.55 -3.73 -13.55
CA HIS A 165 -15.13 -2.51 -13.02
C HIS A 165 -15.12 -1.46 -14.15
N TYR A 166 -16.29 -0.97 -14.50
CA TYR A 166 -16.43 0.06 -15.53
C TYR A 166 -17.63 0.95 -15.23
N LYS A 167 -17.41 2.26 -15.16
CA LYS A 167 -18.46 3.28 -14.83
C LYS A 167 -19.21 2.96 -13.53
N GLY A 168 -18.50 2.51 -12.49
CA GLY A 168 -19.05 2.20 -11.17
C GLY A 168 -19.87 0.91 -11.09
N GLN A 169 -19.79 0.05 -12.10
CA GLN A 169 -20.47 -1.25 -12.16
C GLN A 169 -19.48 -2.36 -12.52
N ILE A 170 -19.77 -3.58 -12.07
CA ILE A 170 -19.07 -4.78 -12.52
C ILE A 170 -19.83 -5.31 -13.74
N ARG A 171 -19.13 -5.51 -14.86
CA ARG A 171 -19.69 -5.94 -16.13
C ARG A 171 -18.84 -7.03 -16.78
N PRO A 172 -19.44 -7.92 -17.60
CA PRO A 172 -18.67 -8.88 -18.40
C PRO A 172 -17.65 -8.15 -19.28
N ALA A 173 -16.39 -8.59 -19.23
CA ALA A 173 -15.31 -7.97 -19.98
C ALA A 173 -15.56 -7.97 -21.49
N ALA A 174 -16.14 -9.06 -22.04
CA ALA A 174 -16.48 -9.17 -23.45
C ALA A 174 -17.41 -8.04 -23.95
N GLU A 175 -18.39 -7.65 -23.13
CA GLU A 175 -19.32 -6.58 -23.49
C GLU A 175 -18.61 -5.21 -23.52
N VAL A 176 -17.83 -4.92 -22.48
CA VAL A 176 -17.10 -3.65 -22.39
C VAL A 176 -16.03 -3.55 -23.49
N CYS A 177 -15.26 -4.61 -23.74
CA CYS A 177 -14.29 -4.66 -24.82
C CYS A 177 -14.96 -4.40 -26.20
N LYS A 178 -16.14 -4.96 -26.43
CA LYS A 178 -16.91 -4.73 -27.66
C LYS A 178 -17.33 -3.27 -27.83
N GLU A 179 -17.67 -2.56 -26.76
CA GLU A 179 -17.99 -1.12 -26.82
C GLU A 179 -16.81 -0.28 -27.34
N PHE A 180 -15.58 -0.72 -27.03
CA PHE A 180 -14.35 -0.07 -27.51
C PHE A 180 -13.83 -0.62 -28.86
N GLY A 181 -14.45 -1.64 -29.43
CA GLY A 181 -13.96 -2.33 -30.62
C GLY A 181 -12.68 -3.15 -30.35
N TRP A 182 -12.48 -3.60 -29.13
CA TRP A 182 -11.31 -4.39 -28.72
C TRP A 182 -11.58 -5.88 -28.89
N GLU A 183 -10.94 -6.48 -29.89
CA GLU A 183 -10.99 -7.92 -30.09
C GLU A 183 -10.13 -8.66 -29.04
N PRO A 184 -10.53 -9.89 -28.62
CA PRO A 184 -9.70 -10.74 -27.79
C PRO A 184 -8.30 -10.97 -28.36
N ILE A 185 -7.27 -10.90 -27.53
CA ILE A 185 -5.89 -11.12 -27.96
C ILE A 185 -5.61 -12.61 -28.04
N THR A 186 -4.99 -13.03 -29.16
CA THR A 186 -4.44 -14.37 -29.32
C THR A 186 -3.02 -14.39 -28.75
N LEU A 187 -2.86 -15.00 -27.57
CA LEU A 187 -1.56 -15.09 -26.90
C LEU A 187 -0.60 -15.96 -27.70
N GLN A 188 0.63 -15.51 -27.84
CA GLN A 188 1.73 -16.24 -28.42
C GLN A 188 2.51 -17.03 -27.34
N SER A 189 3.46 -17.85 -27.79
CA SER A 189 4.32 -18.63 -26.89
C SER A 189 4.93 -17.77 -25.79
N LYS A 190 5.02 -18.29 -24.59
CA LYS A 190 5.51 -17.64 -23.36
C LYS A 190 4.58 -16.55 -22.78
N GLU A 191 3.68 -15.93 -23.53
CA GLU A 191 2.88 -14.82 -23.03
C GLU A 191 2.05 -15.18 -21.81
N GLY A 192 1.47 -16.38 -21.75
CA GLY A 192 0.74 -16.85 -20.57
C GLY A 192 1.58 -16.73 -19.28
N LEU A 193 2.82 -17.27 -19.30
CA LEU A 193 3.72 -17.14 -18.14
C LEU A 193 4.13 -15.68 -17.88
N ALA A 194 4.47 -14.92 -18.92
CA ALA A 194 4.81 -13.51 -18.77
C ALA A 194 3.71 -12.69 -18.12
N LEU A 195 2.45 -13.04 -18.36
CA LEU A 195 1.28 -12.40 -17.78
C LEU A 195 1.04 -12.79 -16.33
N LEU A 196 1.22 -14.08 -15.98
CA LEU A 196 0.84 -14.63 -14.69
C LEU A 196 1.96 -14.65 -13.65
N ASN A 197 3.22 -14.86 -14.09
CA ASN A 197 4.35 -14.84 -13.17
C ASN A 197 4.68 -13.41 -12.75
N GLY A 198 5.16 -13.27 -11.52
CA GLY A 198 5.61 -12.01 -10.98
C GLY A 198 4.91 -11.61 -9.68
N THR A 199 5.35 -10.50 -9.12
CA THR A 199 5.00 -10.05 -7.77
C THR A 199 4.05 -8.85 -7.77
N GLN A 200 3.40 -8.54 -8.92
CA GLN A 200 2.67 -7.28 -9.08
C GLN A 200 1.45 -7.15 -8.19
N PHE A 201 0.82 -8.24 -7.74
CA PHE A 201 -0.27 -8.15 -6.76
C PHE A 201 0.26 -7.71 -5.39
N MET A 202 1.20 -8.46 -4.80
CA MET A 202 1.76 -8.11 -3.49
C MET A 202 2.51 -6.78 -3.52
N CYS A 203 3.22 -6.46 -4.62
CA CYS A 203 3.93 -5.20 -4.81
C CYS A 203 2.97 -4.01 -4.92
N SER A 204 1.81 -4.16 -5.57
CA SER A 204 0.82 -3.10 -5.70
C SER A 204 0.12 -2.80 -4.38
N TYR A 205 -0.23 -3.82 -3.62
CA TYR A 205 -0.67 -3.64 -2.23
C TYR A 205 0.39 -2.92 -1.41
N GLY A 206 1.64 -3.38 -1.49
CA GLY A 206 2.78 -2.76 -0.80
C GLY A 206 2.96 -1.31 -1.15
N THR A 207 2.90 -0.96 -2.43
CA THR A 207 3.01 0.42 -2.93
C THR A 207 1.86 1.29 -2.40
N TYR A 208 0.62 0.82 -2.49
CA TYR A 208 -0.54 1.55 -1.98
C TYR A 208 -0.46 1.78 -0.47
N VAL A 209 -0.11 0.71 0.29
CA VAL A 209 0.04 0.77 1.75
C VAL A 209 1.19 1.67 2.15
N LEU A 210 2.31 1.68 1.41
CA LEU A 210 3.45 2.54 1.68
C LEU A 210 3.11 4.02 1.48
N LEU A 211 2.42 4.37 0.38
CA LEU A 211 1.91 5.73 0.16
C LEU A 211 0.98 6.17 1.29
N LYS A 212 0.13 5.27 1.75
CA LYS A 212 -0.74 5.50 2.91
C LYS A 212 0.08 5.63 4.20
N ALA A 213 1.13 4.84 4.39
CA ALA A 213 2.01 4.91 5.56
C ALA A 213 2.79 6.25 5.62
N PHE A 214 3.28 6.78 4.50
CA PHE A 214 3.88 8.12 4.43
C PHE A 214 2.93 9.19 4.94
N ARG A 215 1.67 9.11 4.54
CA ARG A 215 0.64 10.03 5.00
C ARG A 215 0.34 9.86 6.49
N LEU A 216 0.10 8.63 6.94
CA LEU A 216 -0.32 8.32 8.30
C LEU A 216 0.77 8.60 9.33
N GLN A 217 2.06 8.38 9.03
CA GLN A 217 3.15 8.73 9.93
C GLN A 217 3.26 10.25 10.18
N TYR A 218 2.97 11.07 9.16
CA TYR A 218 2.99 12.52 9.31
C TYR A 218 1.77 12.98 10.11
N LEU A 219 0.58 12.46 9.82
CA LEU A 219 -0.64 12.73 10.58
C LEU A 219 -0.52 12.28 12.03
N ALA A 220 0.13 11.15 12.31
CA ALA A 220 0.40 10.69 13.67
C ALA A 220 1.23 11.70 14.47
N ASP A 221 2.24 12.33 13.84
CA ASP A 221 3.02 13.39 14.48
C ASP A 221 2.16 14.63 14.75
N MET A 222 1.35 15.07 13.78
CA MET A 222 0.48 16.23 13.94
C MET A 222 -0.55 16.02 15.07
N ILE A 223 -1.24 14.87 15.03
CA ILE A 223 -2.29 14.53 16.01
C ILE A 223 -1.68 14.33 17.40
N GLY A 224 -0.52 13.66 17.47
CA GLY A 224 0.21 13.51 18.73
C GLY A 224 0.66 14.84 19.33
N ALA A 225 0.97 15.86 18.50
CA ALA A 225 1.29 17.20 18.96
C ALA A 225 0.03 17.92 19.53
N VAL A 226 -1.13 17.76 18.89
CA VAL A 226 -2.42 18.23 19.46
C VAL A 226 -2.68 17.58 20.80
N SER A 227 -2.49 16.26 20.90
CA SER A 227 -2.68 15.50 22.14
C SER A 227 -1.74 15.94 23.25
N LEU A 228 -0.45 16.18 22.92
CA LEU A 228 0.57 16.63 23.88
C LEU A 228 0.22 18.00 24.48
N ASP A 229 -0.16 18.94 23.63
CA ASP A 229 -0.53 20.29 24.06
C ASP A 229 -1.83 20.26 24.87
N ALA A 230 -2.86 19.54 24.41
CA ALA A 230 -4.13 19.35 25.14
C ALA A 230 -3.92 18.65 26.49
N PHE A 231 -2.98 17.71 26.60
CA PHE A 231 -2.64 17.03 27.86
C PHE A 231 -1.84 17.91 28.84
N ASP A 232 -1.41 19.10 28.44
CA ASP A 232 -0.48 19.93 29.19
C ASP A 232 0.91 19.26 29.34
N GLY A 233 1.39 18.69 28.24
CA GLY A 233 2.66 17.97 28.22
C GLY A 233 3.89 18.87 28.24
N ARG A 234 5.09 18.28 28.28
CA ARG A 234 6.39 18.96 28.37
C ARG A 234 7.12 18.92 27.04
N ILE A 235 7.85 20.00 26.72
CA ILE A 235 8.63 20.10 25.48
C ILE A 235 10.04 19.51 25.60
N GLU A 236 10.59 19.39 26.81
CA GLU A 236 11.98 18.98 27.03
C GLU A 236 12.31 17.60 26.43
N PRO A 237 11.40 16.60 26.43
CA PRO A 237 11.66 15.31 25.75
C PRO A 237 11.93 15.41 24.25
N PHE A 238 11.65 16.56 23.63
CA PHE A 238 11.84 16.83 22.20
C PHE A 238 13.05 17.70 21.90
N TYR A 239 13.86 18.07 22.91
CA TYR A 239 15.08 18.87 22.72
C TYR A 239 16.11 18.10 21.90
N ASP A 240 16.73 18.80 20.95
CA ASP A 240 17.62 18.21 19.96
C ASP A 240 18.78 17.42 20.55
N GLN A 241 19.36 17.91 21.65
CA GLN A 241 20.50 17.30 22.30
C GLN A 241 20.30 15.84 22.67
N ILE A 242 19.06 15.44 23.09
CA ILE A 242 18.75 14.07 23.49
C ILE A 242 18.79 13.13 22.28
N HIS A 243 18.35 13.64 21.13
CA HIS A 243 18.20 12.84 19.92
C HIS A 243 19.53 12.71 19.17
N GLN A 244 20.35 13.76 19.17
CA GLN A 244 21.66 13.75 18.54
C GLN A 244 22.64 12.75 19.16
N ILE A 245 22.55 12.45 20.46
CA ILE A 245 23.41 11.46 21.12
C ILE A 245 22.94 10.01 20.93
N ARG A 246 21.78 9.77 20.29
CA ARG A 246 21.25 8.42 20.03
C ARG A 246 21.24 8.03 18.54
N HIS A 247 21.37 8.99 17.63
CA HIS A 247 21.63 8.86 16.19
C HIS A 247 20.55 8.21 15.32
N HIS A 248 19.37 7.83 15.84
CA HIS A 248 18.28 7.29 15.02
C HIS A 248 17.61 8.39 14.22
N ARG A 249 17.60 8.26 12.88
CA ARG A 249 17.09 9.30 11.96
C ARG A 249 15.61 9.63 12.19
N GLY A 250 14.77 8.61 12.27
CA GLY A 250 13.34 8.80 12.51
C GLY A 250 13.03 9.46 13.85
N GLN A 251 13.85 9.18 14.89
CA GLN A 251 13.72 9.82 16.20
C GLN A 251 14.08 11.31 16.13
N ILE A 252 15.15 11.67 15.43
CA ILE A 252 15.59 13.05 15.22
C ILE A 252 14.53 13.83 14.47
N LEU A 253 14.04 13.28 13.33
CA LEU A 253 13.00 13.88 12.52
C LEU A 253 11.70 14.10 13.31
N THR A 254 11.27 13.09 14.09
CA THR A 254 10.06 13.21 14.89
C THR A 254 10.18 14.35 15.92
N ALA A 255 11.30 14.42 16.64
CA ALA A 255 11.52 15.48 17.62
C ALA A 255 11.56 16.87 16.98
N GLU A 256 12.18 17.00 15.82
CA GLU A 256 12.21 18.25 15.05
C GLU A 256 10.79 18.69 14.63
N ARG A 257 9.98 17.77 14.11
CA ARG A 257 8.57 18.06 13.74
C ARG A 257 7.79 18.58 14.93
N TYR A 258 7.92 17.95 16.10
CA TYR A 258 7.21 18.39 17.31
C TYR A 258 7.67 19.77 17.79
N ARG A 259 8.97 20.08 17.76
CA ARG A 259 9.46 21.42 18.06
C ARG A 259 8.86 22.47 17.12
N ASN A 260 8.73 22.13 15.83
CA ASN A 260 8.15 23.02 14.82
C ASN A 260 6.63 23.17 15.01
N PHE A 261 5.90 22.07 15.22
CA PHE A 261 4.45 22.10 15.40
C PHE A 261 4.00 22.86 16.65
N LEU A 262 4.80 22.80 17.73
CA LEU A 262 4.48 23.40 19.02
C LEU A 262 5.09 24.80 19.21
N LYS A 263 5.83 25.29 18.23
CA LYS A 263 6.48 26.62 18.32
C LYS A 263 5.43 27.72 18.50
N GLY A 264 5.54 28.47 19.58
CA GLY A 264 4.64 29.58 19.90
C GLY A 264 3.38 29.17 20.70
N SER A 265 3.23 27.88 21.06
CA SER A 265 2.13 27.48 21.94
C SER A 265 2.29 28.08 23.34
N GLU A 266 1.24 28.77 23.81
CA GLU A 266 1.12 29.25 25.19
C GLU A 266 1.02 28.06 26.15
N MET A 267 0.33 27.00 25.70
CA MET A 267 0.07 25.81 26.49
C MET A 267 1.37 25.06 26.82
N ILE A 268 2.21 24.82 25.80
CA ILE A 268 3.49 24.09 25.98
C ILE A 268 4.50 24.91 26.78
N SER A 269 4.46 26.24 26.68
CA SER A 269 5.45 27.17 27.27
C SER A 269 5.14 27.53 28.71
N ARG A 270 3.93 27.26 29.23
CA ARG A 270 3.56 27.61 30.60
C ARG A 270 4.32 26.75 31.63
N GLU A 271 4.41 27.27 32.84
CA GLU A 271 4.97 26.52 33.98
C GLU A 271 4.20 25.21 34.23
N LYS A 272 4.92 24.09 34.36
CA LYS A 272 4.35 22.75 34.54
C LYS A 272 4.34 22.34 36.01
N LYS A 273 3.20 21.90 36.51
CA LYS A 273 3.01 21.40 37.88
C LYS A 273 3.51 19.97 38.08
N HIS A 274 3.96 19.30 37.03
CA HIS A 274 4.39 17.89 37.06
C HIS A 274 5.85 17.76 36.55
N VAL A 275 6.56 16.76 37.07
CA VAL A 275 7.98 16.57 36.78
C VAL A 275 8.21 15.94 35.40
N GLN A 276 7.35 15.01 34.99
CA GLN A 276 7.48 14.31 33.72
C GLN A 276 6.14 13.82 33.17
N ASP A 277 6.11 13.52 31.87
CA ASP A 277 4.94 12.96 31.19
C ASP A 277 4.94 11.42 31.20
N PRO A 278 3.77 10.79 31.03
CA PRO A 278 3.66 9.37 30.68
C PRO A 278 4.45 9.06 29.40
N TYR A 279 4.88 7.79 29.23
CA TYR A 279 5.69 7.37 28.09
C TYR A 279 4.99 7.61 26.74
N SER A 280 3.66 7.50 26.67
CA SER A 280 2.91 7.78 25.44
C SER A 280 3.05 9.21 24.92
N PHE A 281 3.55 10.13 25.74
CA PHE A 281 3.92 11.50 25.37
C PHE A 281 5.43 11.69 25.31
N ARG A 282 6.18 11.40 26.39
CA ARG A 282 7.62 11.70 26.40
C ARG A 282 8.47 10.78 25.53
N CYS A 283 7.96 9.58 25.15
CA CYS A 283 8.66 8.65 24.28
C CYS A 283 8.15 8.68 22.82
N ILE A 284 7.36 9.69 22.44
CA ILE A 284 6.92 9.87 21.06
C ILE A 284 8.09 9.84 20.07
N PRO A 285 9.20 10.59 20.26
CA PRO A 285 10.29 10.57 19.30
C PRO A 285 10.88 9.17 19.08
N GLN A 286 11.01 8.39 20.15
CA GLN A 286 11.57 7.04 20.09
C GLN A 286 10.64 6.07 19.36
N VAL A 287 9.33 6.11 19.62
CA VAL A 287 8.35 5.16 19.08
C VAL A 287 7.96 5.53 17.65
N HIS A 288 7.54 6.77 17.41
CA HIS A 288 7.24 7.23 16.04
C HIS A 288 8.48 7.17 15.15
N GLY A 289 9.66 7.46 15.71
CA GLY A 289 10.94 7.38 15.00
C GLY A 289 11.26 5.97 14.54
N ALA A 290 11.10 4.97 15.42
CA ALA A 290 11.34 3.57 15.06
C ALA A 290 10.42 3.11 13.90
N SER A 291 9.16 3.51 13.92
CA SER A 291 8.23 3.22 12.81
C SER A 291 8.65 3.91 11.51
N LYS A 292 9.18 5.16 11.57
CA LYS A 292 9.71 5.87 10.39
C LYS A 292 10.93 5.17 9.81
N ASP A 293 11.86 4.72 10.65
CA ASP A 293 13.06 4.00 10.21
C ASP A 293 12.68 2.66 9.54
N ALA A 294 11.66 1.95 10.08
CA ALA A 294 11.10 0.75 9.46
C ALA A 294 10.43 1.05 8.10
N ILE A 295 9.63 2.11 8.02
CA ILE A 295 9.00 2.55 6.76
C ILE A 295 10.08 2.91 5.73
N ALA A 296 11.17 3.55 6.12
CA ALA A 296 12.28 3.88 5.23
C ALA A 296 12.97 2.63 4.66
N TYR A 297 13.17 1.59 5.47
CA TYR A 297 13.67 0.29 4.99
C TYR A 297 12.71 -0.34 3.96
N VAL A 298 11.42 -0.36 4.25
CA VAL A 298 10.42 -0.92 3.32
C VAL A 298 10.36 -0.10 2.03
N THR A 299 10.54 1.22 2.10
CA THR A 299 10.61 2.10 0.93
C THR A 299 11.73 1.69 -0.01
N GLN A 300 12.89 1.32 0.52
CA GLN A 300 14.00 0.85 -0.30
C GLN A 300 13.62 -0.44 -1.04
N ILE A 301 13.15 -1.46 -0.32
CA ILE A 301 12.82 -2.78 -0.91
C ILE A 301 11.73 -2.66 -1.98
N LEU A 302 10.64 -1.96 -1.68
CA LEU A 302 9.57 -1.76 -2.65
C LEU A 302 10.02 -0.88 -3.83
N GLY A 303 10.92 0.10 -3.60
CA GLY A 303 11.47 0.94 -4.67
C GLY A 303 12.30 0.15 -5.69
N GLU A 304 13.01 -0.88 -5.24
CA GLU A 304 13.71 -1.83 -6.12
C GLU A 304 12.70 -2.70 -6.89
N GLU A 305 11.68 -3.21 -6.21
CA GLU A 305 10.70 -4.14 -6.80
C GLU A 305 9.78 -3.51 -7.85
N ILE A 306 9.32 -2.27 -7.66
CA ILE A 306 8.48 -1.59 -8.68
C ILE A 306 9.21 -1.35 -10.00
N ASN A 307 10.54 -1.51 -10.01
CA ASN A 307 11.43 -1.37 -11.15
C ASN A 307 12.05 -2.71 -11.61
N ALA A 308 11.53 -3.85 -11.14
CA ALA A 308 12.10 -5.16 -11.41
C ALA A 308 11.40 -5.91 -12.54
N VAL A 309 12.11 -6.84 -13.17
CA VAL A 309 11.55 -7.89 -14.04
C VAL A 309 11.37 -9.14 -13.21
N THR A 310 10.11 -9.52 -12.97
CA THR A 310 9.75 -10.58 -12.02
C THR A 310 9.00 -11.76 -12.65
N ASP A 311 8.92 -11.84 -13.97
CA ASP A 311 8.38 -13.01 -14.68
C ASP A 311 9.44 -14.08 -14.96
N ASN A 312 9.02 -15.25 -15.46
CA ASN A 312 9.88 -16.39 -15.76
C ASN A 312 9.31 -17.19 -16.95
N PRO A 313 10.16 -17.73 -17.83
CA PRO A 313 11.61 -17.48 -17.97
C PRO A 313 11.92 -16.07 -18.45
N THR A 314 13.10 -15.55 -18.12
CA THR A 314 13.56 -14.23 -18.54
C THR A 314 14.34 -14.33 -19.85
N VAL A 315 14.08 -13.42 -20.78
CA VAL A 315 14.66 -13.40 -22.13
C VAL A 315 15.71 -12.31 -22.26
N PHE A 316 16.88 -12.64 -22.74
CA PHE A 316 18.00 -11.72 -22.98
C PHE A 316 18.40 -11.80 -24.47
N PRO A 317 17.80 -10.95 -25.32
CA PRO A 317 18.02 -11.03 -26.78
C PRO A 317 19.47 -10.78 -27.22
N ASP A 318 20.18 -9.89 -26.54
CA ASP A 318 21.53 -9.50 -26.89
C ASP A 318 22.56 -10.57 -26.54
N GLU A 319 22.30 -11.34 -25.49
CA GLU A 319 23.17 -12.44 -25.02
C GLU A 319 22.77 -13.80 -25.60
N ASP A 320 21.73 -13.86 -26.41
CA ASP A 320 21.11 -15.10 -26.94
C ASP A 320 20.70 -16.10 -25.84
N LEU A 321 20.16 -15.59 -24.72
CA LEU A 321 19.78 -16.39 -23.54
C LEU A 321 18.28 -16.36 -23.27
N VAL A 322 17.76 -17.51 -22.80
CA VAL A 322 16.44 -17.64 -22.16
C VAL A 322 16.68 -18.45 -20.90
N ILE A 323 16.46 -17.80 -19.74
CA ILE A 323 16.84 -18.33 -18.43
C ILE A 323 15.61 -18.55 -17.56
N SER A 324 15.41 -19.78 -17.09
CA SER A 324 14.44 -20.08 -16.04
C SER A 324 15.11 -19.91 -14.68
N ALA A 325 14.57 -19.02 -13.85
CA ALA A 325 15.09 -18.66 -12.53
C ALA A 325 13.95 -18.30 -11.57
N GLY A 326 14.27 -17.68 -10.44
CA GLY A 326 13.33 -17.43 -9.33
C GLY A 326 12.97 -15.95 -9.10
N ASN A 327 13.08 -15.07 -10.09
CA ASN A 327 12.80 -13.64 -9.90
C ASN A 327 11.34 -13.33 -9.50
N PHE A 328 10.45 -14.28 -9.69
CA PHE A 328 9.07 -14.21 -9.20
C PHE A 328 8.92 -14.43 -7.69
N HIS A 329 9.99 -14.84 -6.99
CA HIS A 329 9.87 -15.19 -5.57
C HIS A 329 9.69 -13.96 -4.70
N GLY A 330 8.50 -13.81 -4.13
CA GLY A 330 8.09 -12.62 -3.39
C GLY A 330 8.63 -12.50 -1.95
N GLN A 331 9.67 -13.26 -1.56
CA GLN A 331 10.20 -13.24 -0.19
C GLN A 331 10.66 -11.86 0.29
N PRO A 332 11.34 -11.02 -0.54
CA PRO A 332 11.69 -9.66 -0.13
C PRO A 332 10.47 -8.81 0.24
N LEU A 333 9.39 -8.96 -0.53
CA LEU A 333 8.13 -8.25 -0.28
C LEU A 333 7.40 -8.81 0.95
N ALA A 334 7.34 -10.13 1.10
CA ALA A 334 6.67 -10.76 2.24
C ALA A 334 7.25 -10.28 3.58
N LEU A 335 8.58 -10.31 3.72
CA LEU A 335 9.28 -9.83 4.92
C LEU A 335 9.05 -8.32 5.14
N SER A 336 9.20 -7.50 4.10
CA SER A 336 9.05 -6.06 4.23
C SER A 336 7.61 -5.64 4.54
N LEU A 337 6.60 -6.33 4.01
CA LEU A 337 5.19 -6.03 4.25
C LEU A 337 4.74 -6.45 5.65
N ASP A 338 5.22 -7.57 6.19
CA ASP A 338 5.00 -7.92 7.60
C ASP A 338 5.67 -6.88 8.53
N PHE A 339 6.87 -6.42 8.19
CA PHE A 339 7.56 -5.38 8.96
C PHE A 339 6.84 -4.03 8.91
N LEU A 340 6.32 -3.65 7.74
CA LEU A 340 5.49 -2.45 7.56
C LEU A 340 4.21 -2.51 8.41
N ALA A 341 3.54 -3.67 8.44
CA ALA A 341 2.35 -3.87 9.26
C ALA A 341 2.67 -3.66 10.75
N ILE A 342 3.77 -4.23 11.26
CA ILE A 342 4.23 -4.05 12.64
C ILE A 342 4.53 -2.57 12.93
N ALA A 343 5.23 -1.87 12.06
CA ALA A 343 5.57 -0.46 12.23
C ALA A 343 4.33 0.44 12.31
N MET A 344 3.31 0.17 11.48
CA MET A 344 2.05 0.90 11.50
C MET A 344 1.19 0.56 12.73
N ALA A 345 1.17 -0.71 13.15
CA ALA A 345 0.46 -1.12 14.35
C ALA A 345 1.00 -0.43 15.60
N GLU A 346 2.30 -0.21 15.69
CA GLU A 346 2.94 0.45 16.82
C GLU A 346 2.62 1.95 16.89
N LEU A 347 2.49 2.64 15.75
CA LEU A 347 1.95 4.00 15.71
C LEU A 347 0.51 4.06 16.27
N GLY A 348 -0.31 3.07 15.93
CA GLY A 348 -1.66 2.93 16.48
C GLY A 348 -1.67 2.63 17.98
N ASN A 349 -0.74 1.82 18.43
CA ASN A 349 -0.60 1.42 19.83
C ASN A 349 -0.33 2.63 20.74
N ILE A 350 0.68 3.43 20.41
CA ILE A 350 1.01 4.62 21.19
C ILE A 350 -0.09 5.71 21.08
N SER A 351 -0.76 5.83 19.93
CA SER A 351 -1.89 6.73 19.71
C SER A 351 -3.04 6.42 20.67
N GLU A 352 -3.42 5.15 20.77
CA GLU A 352 -4.47 4.72 21.68
C GLU A 352 -4.10 4.99 23.16
N ARG A 353 -2.84 4.80 23.56
CA ARG A 353 -2.39 5.14 24.90
C ARG A 353 -2.51 6.64 25.21
N ARG A 354 -2.28 7.53 24.23
CA ARG A 354 -2.55 8.97 24.39
C ARG A 354 -4.03 9.25 24.55
N THR A 355 -4.87 8.62 23.73
CA THR A 355 -6.34 8.72 23.83
C THR A 355 -6.80 8.36 25.23
N TYR A 356 -6.31 7.26 25.80
CA TYR A 356 -6.60 6.87 27.19
C TYR A 356 -6.19 7.95 28.21
N GLN A 357 -4.99 8.54 28.06
CA GLN A 357 -4.53 9.58 28.98
C GLN A 357 -5.41 10.84 28.94
N LEU A 358 -5.88 11.22 27.75
CA LEU A 358 -6.74 12.40 27.57
C LEU A 358 -8.09 12.26 28.29
N ILE A 359 -8.69 11.07 28.26
CA ILE A 359 -10.01 10.84 28.88
C ILE A 359 -9.94 10.51 30.39
N ALA A 360 -8.75 10.34 30.94
CA ALA A 360 -8.56 9.83 32.32
C ALA A 360 -8.78 10.87 33.42
N GLY A 361 -9.30 12.06 33.12
CA GLY A 361 -9.52 13.12 34.12
C GLY A 361 -8.25 13.66 34.74
N LYS A 362 -7.13 13.64 34.01
CA LYS A 362 -5.81 14.08 34.48
C LYS A 362 -5.48 15.49 34.00
N ARG A 363 -4.52 16.11 34.70
CA ARG A 363 -3.98 17.43 34.32
C ARG A 363 -5.05 18.53 34.15
N GLY A 364 -6.15 18.45 34.89
CA GLY A 364 -7.24 19.40 34.84
C GLY A 364 -8.20 19.23 33.66
N LEU A 365 -8.08 18.16 32.88
CA LEU A 365 -9.12 17.74 31.94
C LEU A 365 -10.27 17.07 32.70
N PRO A 366 -11.52 17.26 32.26
CA PRO A 366 -12.64 16.51 32.84
C PRO A 366 -12.56 15.02 32.47
N SER A 367 -13.00 14.14 33.37
CA SER A 367 -13.08 12.70 33.08
C SER A 367 -13.95 12.48 31.84
N PHE A 368 -13.48 11.62 30.94
CA PHE A 368 -14.12 11.29 29.67
C PHE A 368 -14.41 12.50 28.77
N LEU A 369 -13.74 13.64 29.02
CA LEU A 369 -13.89 14.89 28.24
C LEU A 369 -15.33 15.36 28.12
N VAL A 370 -16.13 15.20 29.19
CA VAL A 370 -17.52 15.65 29.24
C VAL A 370 -17.64 17.04 29.85
N ALA A 371 -18.50 17.89 29.27
CA ALA A 371 -18.80 19.18 29.81
C ALA A 371 -19.76 19.11 31.05
N GLU A 372 -20.68 18.14 31.03
CA GLU A 372 -21.67 17.90 32.08
C GLU A 372 -21.65 16.42 32.49
N PRO A 373 -20.78 16.02 33.47
CA PRO A 373 -20.65 14.63 33.88
C PRO A 373 -21.90 14.11 34.60
N GLY A 374 -22.16 12.82 34.52
CA GLY A 374 -23.28 12.12 35.12
C GLY A 374 -24.44 11.91 34.16
N LEU A 375 -24.94 12.96 33.51
CA LEU A 375 -25.90 12.85 32.42
C LEU A 375 -25.25 12.39 31.10
N ASN A 376 -23.97 12.71 30.90
CA ASN A 376 -23.20 12.39 29.70
C ASN A 376 -22.07 11.41 30.04
N SER A 377 -21.82 10.47 29.13
CA SER A 377 -20.72 9.50 29.18
C SER A 377 -19.50 9.93 28.37
N GLY A 378 -19.67 10.84 27.43
CA GLY A 378 -18.63 11.48 26.63
C GLY A 378 -17.78 10.49 25.83
N PHE A 379 -16.45 10.59 25.97
CA PHE A 379 -15.47 9.88 25.14
C PHE A 379 -14.99 8.54 25.73
N MET A 380 -15.74 7.97 26.70
CA MET A 380 -15.39 6.66 27.28
C MET A 380 -15.34 5.56 26.20
N ILE A 381 -16.39 5.41 25.42
CA ILE A 381 -16.52 4.32 24.44
C ILE A 381 -15.72 4.55 23.16
N PRO A 382 -15.51 5.76 22.63
CA PRO A 382 -14.52 5.99 21.57
C PRO A 382 -13.12 5.42 21.88
N GLN A 383 -12.64 5.55 23.13
CA GLN A 383 -11.36 4.92 23.52
C GLN A 383 -11.45 3.38 23.50
N TYR A 384 -12.55 2.77 23.93
CA TYR A 384 -12.75 1.32 23.85
C TYR A 384 -12.70 0.84 22.38
N ALA A 385 -13.28 1.60 21.46
CA ALA A 385 -13.22 1.29 20.03
C ALA A 385 -11.76 1.32 19.53
N ALA A 386 -10.97 2.33 19.89
CA ALA A 386 -9.55 2.40 19.53
C ALA A 386 -8.77 1.21 20.11
N ALA A 387 -8.99 0.86 21.40
CA ALA A 387 -8.34 -0.26 22.05
C ALA A 387 -8.67 -1.61 21.38
N ALA A 388 -9.94 -1.80 20.96
CA ALA A 388 -10.36 -3.02 20.25
C ALA A 388 -9.66 -3.14 18.89
N ILE A 389 -9.52 -2.03 18.15
CA ILE A 389 -8.82 -2.00 16.86
C ILE A 389 -7.31 -2.30 17.05
N VAL A 390 -6.68 -1.74 18.08
CA VAL A 390 -5.28 -2.05 18.43
C VAL A 390 -5.11 -3.54 18.75
N SER A 391 -6.04 -4.14 19.50
CA SER A 391 -6.02 -5.58 19.77
C SER A 391 -6.16 -6.43 18.52
N GLN A 392 -6.98 -6.01 17.55
CA GLN A 392 -7.06 -6.66 16.23
C GLN A 392 -5.74 -6.57 15.46
N ASN A 393 -5.07 -5.41 15.48
CA ASN A 393 -3.78 -5.25 14.82
C ASN A 393 -2.72 -6.22 15.34
N LYS A 394 -2.73 -6.57 16.64
CA LYS A 394 -1.85 -7.61 17.19
C LYS A 394 -1.98 -8.94 16.43
N GLN A 395 -3.20 -9.37 16.11
CA GLN A 395 -3.44 -10.60 15.35
C GLN A 395 -2.98 -10.44 13.90
N LEU A 396 -3.28 -9.31 13.27
CA LEU A 396 -2.89 -9.01 11.89
C LEU A 396 -1.37 -8.86 11.72
N CYS A 397 -0.62 -8.58 12.77
CA CYS A 397 0.85 -8.51 12.76
C CYS A 397 1.55 -9.85 12.97
N THR A 398 0.83 -10.97 13.09
CA THR A 398 1.45 -12.30 13.02
C THR A 398 2.08 -12.49 11.65
N PRO A 399 3.42 -12.74 11.54
CA PRO A 399 4.09 -12.77 10.25
C PRO A 399 3.55 -13.87 9.33
N ALA A 400 3.21 -13.52 8.09
CA ALA A 400 2.88 -14.48 7.04
C ALA A 400 4.16 -15.01 6.35
N SER A 401 5.20 -14.18 6.28
CA SER A 401 6.47 -14.45 5.61
C SER A 401 7.29 -15.61 6.19
N VAL A 402 6.93 -16.12 7.37
CA VAL A 402 7.59 -17.25 8.03
C VAL A 402 6.89 -18.58 7.78
N ASP A 403 5.81 -18.57 6.99
CA ASP A 403 5.05 -19.76 6.60
C ASP A 403 5.40 -20.20 5.17
N SER A 404 5.35 -21.50 4.92
CA SER A 404 5.58 -22.09 3.60
C SER A 404 4.83 -23.41 3.47
N ILE A 405 4.15 -23.61 2.34
CA ILE A 405 3.37 -24.80 2.04
C ILE A 405 3.83 -25.35 0.69
N GLU A 406 4.25 -26.60 0.67
CA GLU A 406 4.65 -27.32 -0.54
C GLU A 406 3.49 -27.40 -1.54
N SER A 407 3.78 -27.17 -2.84
CA SER A 407 2.81 -27.25 -3.93
C SER A 407 3.43 -27.84 -5.21
N SER A 408 2.60 -28.04 -6.25
CA SER A 408 3.04 -28.52 -7.57
C SER A 408 3.91 -29.79 -7.52
N GLN A 409 3.48 -30.81 -6.73
CA GLN A 409 4.18 -32.09 -6.54
C GLN A 409 5.64 -31.92 -6.03
N GLY A 410 5.88 -30.95 -5.17
CA GLY A 410 7.20 -30.67 -4.60
C GLY A 410 8.10 -29.82 -5.48
N GLN A 411 7.68 -29.41 -6.67
CA GLN A 411 8.45 -28.50 -7.51
C GLN A 411 8.52 -27.08 -6.89
N GLU A 412 7.48 -26.68 -6.21
CA GLU A 412 7.34 -25.40 -5.50
C GLU A 412 7.30 -25.69 -3.99
N ASP A 413 8.43 -26.13 -3.43
CA ASP A 413 8.59 -26.61 -2.05
C ASP A 413 8.84 -25.49 -1.03
N HIS A 414 9.13 -24.28 -1.50
CA HIS A 414 9.26 -23.07 -0.70
C HIS A 414 8.56 -21.89 -1.38
N VAL A 415 7.63 -21.24 -0.67
CA VAL A 415 6.80 -20.13 -1.15
C VAL A 415 6.85 -18.96 -0.17
N SER A 416 6.51 -17.74 -0.62
CA SER A 416 6.71 -16.53 0.18
C SER A 416 5.55 -16.16 1.10
N MET A 417 4.32 -16.59 0.81
CA MET A 417 3.07 -16.06 1.41
C MET A 417 2.92 -14.54 1.34
N GLY A 418 3.59 -13.90 0.36
CA GLY A 418 3.62 -12.45 0.22
C GLY A 418 2.24 -11.83 -0.04
N GLY A 419 1.33 -12.54 -0.71
CA GLY A 419 -0.05 -12.11 -0.88
C GLY A 419 -0.78 -11.92 0.45
N ASN A 420 -0.60 -12.85 1.39
CA ASN A 420 -1.15 -12.75 2.75
C ASN A 420 -0.51 -11.60 3.54
N ALA A 421 0.80 -11.39 3.44
CA ALA A 421 1.48 -10.25 4.07
C ALA A 421 0.92 -8.93 3.54
N ALA A 422 0.69 -8.83 2.22
CA ALA A 422 0.20 -7.65 1.53
C ALA A 422 -1.24 -7.26 1.97
N THR A 423 -2.16 -8.21 1.91
CA THR A 423 -3.57 -7.95 2.28
C THR A 423 -3.72 -7.62 3.77
N LYS A 424 -2.95 -8.26 4.66
CA LYS A 424 -2.90 -7.90 6.08
C LYS A 424 -2.39 -6.47 6.30
N ALA A 425 -1.30 -6.08 5.61
CA ALA A 425 -0.72 -4.74 5.75
C ALA A 425 -1.74 -3.64 5.42
N LEU A 426 -2.58 -3.84 4.39
CA LEU A 426 -3.68 -2.92 4.08
C LEU A 426 -4.69 -2.81 5.22
N ARG A 427 -5.07 -3.94 5.84
CA ARG A 427 -6.00 -3.94 6.98
C ARG A 427 -5.43 -3.16 8.17
N VAL A 428 -4.13 -3.34 8.47
CA VAL A 428 -3.45 -2.60 9.55
C VAL A 428 -3.38 -1.10 9.23
N ALA A 429 -3.09 -0.70 7.98
CA ALA A 429 -3.08 0.69 7.57
C ALA A 429 -4.46 1.35 7.74
N ASN A 430 -5.52 0.65 7.35
CA ASN A 430 -6.90 1.12 7.53
C ASN A 430 -7.29 1.23 9.01
N ASN A 431 -6.81 0.32 9.85
CA ASN A 431 -7.01 0.37 11.28
C ASN A 431 -6.24 1.53 11.92
N LEU A 432 -4.99 1.77 11.53
CA LEU A 432 -4.21 2.93 11.99
C LEU A 432 -4.93 4.24 11.68
N GLU A 433 -5.46 4.39 10.47
CA GLU A 433 -6.22 5.59 10.08
C GLU A 433 -7.43 5.83 11.02
N ARG A 434 -8.16 4.76 11.38
CA ARG A 434 -9.27 4.84 12.34
C ARG A 434 -8.82 5.20 13.75
N ILE A 435 -7.72 4.60 14.22
CA ILE A 435 -7.16 4.90 15.54
C ILE A 435 -6.73 6.37 15.63
N LEU A 436 -6.02 6.88 14.61
CA LEU A 436 -5.61 8.28 14.55
C LEU A 436 -6.81 9.24 14.47
N ALA A 437 -7.85 8.87 13.75
CA ALA A 437 -9.10 9.65 13.71
C ALA A 437 -9.78 9.74 15.09
N ILE A 438 -9.78 8.64 15.85
CA ILE A 438 -10.30 8.62 17.22
C ILE A 438 -9.40 9.47 18.14
N GLU A 439 -8.07 9.40 18.00
CA GLU A 439 -7.16 10.26 18.77
C GLU A 439 -7.42 11.74 18.46
N LEU A 440 -7.53 12.13 17.18
CA LEU A 440 -7.82 13.52 16.79
C LEU A 440 -9.15 13.99 17.37
N PHE A 441 -10.18 13.16 17.34
CA PHE A 441 -11.49 13.47 17.91
C PHE A 441 -11.40 13.75 19.41
N ASN A 442 -10.67 12.94 20.15
CA ASN A 442 -10.40 13.13 21.59
C ASN A 442 -9.50 14.35 21.85
N ALA A 443 -8.42 14.50 21.09
CA ALA A 443 -7.42 15.55 21.29
C ALA A 443 -8.00 16.96 21.02
N ALA A 444 -8.77 17.11 19.95
CA ALA A 444 -9.47 18.36 19.65
C ALA A 444 -10.49 18.71 20.75
N GLN A 445 -11.25 17.73 21.25
CA GLN A 445 -12.16 17.91 22.38
C GLN A 445 -11.40 18.37 23.64
N ALA A 446 -10.29 17.73 23.95
CA ALA A 446 -9.46 18.07 25.10
C ALA A 446 -8.82 19.46 24.96
N LEU A 447 -8.40 19.86 23.76
CA LEU A 447 -7.81 21.17 23.51
C LEU A 447 -8.83 22.30 23.74
N ASP A 448 -10.10 22.09 23.41
CA ASP A 448 -11.16 23.09 23.64
C ASP A 448 -11.40 23.34 25.13
N PHE A 449 -11.19 22.36 26.02
CA PHE A 449 -11.22 22.57 27.46
C PHE A 449 -10.05 23.41 28.01
N ARG A 450 -9.02 23.69 27.18
CA ARG A 450 -7.91 24.55 27.56
C ARG A 450 -8.17 26.05 27.32
N ARG A 451 -9.24 26.38 26.60
CA ARG A 451 -9.57 27.78 26.31
C ARG A 451 -9.72 28.58 27.61
N PRO A 452 -9.23 29.86 27.66
CA PRO A 452 -8.77 30.67 26.53
C PRO A 452 -7.30 30.51 26.14
N ILE A 453 -6.52 29.65 26.80
CA ILE A 453 -5.09 29.41 26.49
C ILE A 453 -4.99 28.82 25.07
N LYS A 454 -4.11 29.38 24.26
CA LYS A 454 -3.94 28.96 22.86
C LYS A 454 -2.77 27.98 22.70
N SER A 455 -2.92 27.11 21.73
CA SER A 455 -1.84 26.31 21.18
C SER A 455 -1.00 27.12 20.19
N SER A 456 -0.09 26.49 19.46
CA SER A 456 0.64 27.13 18.36
C SER A 456 -0.29 27.45 17.19
N ASP A 457 0.09 28.43 16.35
CA ASP A 457 -0.66 28.75 15.13
C ASP A 457 -0.84 27.54 14.22
N PHE A 458 0.15 26.65 14.14
CA PHE A 458 0.07 25.41 13.37
C PHE A 458 -1.06 24.51 13.87
N ILE A 459 -1.11 24.25 15.19
CA ILE A 459 -2.14 23.39 15.80
C ILE A 459 -3.51 24.07 15.73
N GLU A 460 -3.59 25.37 16.03
CA GLU A 460 -4.85 26.11 15.95
C GLU A 460 -5.46 26.05 14.56
N ASN A 461 -4.65 26.25 13.51
CA ASN A 461 -5.10 26.16 12.12
C ASN A 461 -5.55 24.73 11.76
N PHE A 462 -4.80 23.70 12.15
CA PHE A 462 -5.18 22.31 11.90
C PHE A 462 -6.48 21.94 12.58
N VAL A 463 -6.65 22.30 13.86
CA VAL A 463 -7.87 22.03 14.61
C VAL A 463 -9.04 22.88 14.11
N ALA A 464 -8.83 24.12 13.68
CA ALA A 464 -9.86 24.95 13.08
C ALA A 464 -10.40 24.35 11.78
N GLU A 465 -9.53 23.80 10.90
CA GLU A 465 -9.97 23.06 9.71
C GLU A 465 -10.78 21.81 10.11
N TYR A 466 -10.29 21.03 11.07
CA TYR A 466 -11.01 19.87 11.58
C TYR A 466 -12.39 20.22 12.13
N ARG A 467 -12.51 21.34 12.87
CA ARG A 467 -13.77 21.80 13.46
C ARG A 467 -14.84 22.23 12.44
N LYS A 468 -14.48 22.42 11.18
CA LYS A 468 -15.46 22.61 10.10
C LYS A 468 -16.25 21.32 9.79
N HIS A 469 -15.72 20.16 10.17
CA HIS A 469 -16.30 18.84 9.91
C HIS A 469 -16.87 18.18 11.16
N VAL A 470 -16.22 18.37 12.31
CA VAL A 470 -16.54 17.72 13.58
C VAL A 470 -16.61 18.78 14.68
N GLU A 471 -17.80 19.03 15.20
CA GLU A 471 -18.06 20.04 16.23
C GLU A 471 -17.58 19.57 17.61
N PHE A 472 -17.45 20.54 18.55
CA PHE A 472 -17.28 20.24 19.97
C PHE A 472 -18.51 19.48 20.51
N VAL A 473 -18.26 18.39 21.23
CA VAL A 473 -19.34 17.57 21.82
C VAL A 473 -19.71 18.12 23.19
N LYS A 474 -20.80 18.87 23.26
CA LYS A 474 -21.30 19.44 24.50
C LYS A 474 -22.18 18.46 25.27
N VAL A 475 -23.00 17.70 24.57
CA VAL A 475 -23.89 16.65 25.08
C VAL A 475 -23.70 15.39 24.28
N ASP A 476 -23.96 14.24 24.89
CA ASP A 476 -23.79 12.94 24.21
C ASP A 476 -24.58 12.88 22.89
N LYS A 477 -23.96 12.36 21.87
CA LYS A 477 -24.50 12.19 20.52
C LYS A 477 -24.05 10.84 19.94
N VAL A 478 -24.49 10.52 18.74
CA VAL A 478 -24.09 9.29 18.04
C VAL A 478 -22.63 9.41 17.60
N MET A 479 -21.73 8.71 18.30
CA MET A 479 -20.28 8.90 18.17
C MET A 479 -19.69 8.31 16.87
N TYR A 480 -20.24 7.20 16.34
CA TYR A 480 -19.67 6.58 15.14
C TYR A 480 -19.70 7.53 13.92
N THR A 481 -20.70 8.40 13.83
CA THR A 481 -20.80 9.37 12.74
C THR A 481 -19.69 10.42 12.80
N GLU A 482 -19.32 10.85 14.01
CA GLU A 482 -18.23 11.81 14.21
C GLU A 482 -16.86 11.15 13.97
N ILE A 483 -16.69 9.88 14.34
CA ILE A 483 -15.51 9.10 14.01
C ILE A 483 -15.38 8.94 12.48
N ALA A 484 -16.48 8.63 11.77
CA ALA A 484 -16.48 8.54 10.31
C ALA A 484 -16.06 9.86 9.65
N LYS A 485 -16.62 11.00 10.08
CA LYS A 485 -16.21 12.33 9.62
C LYS A 485 -14.73 12.61 9.90
N SER A 486 -14.21 12.15 11.05
CA SER A 486 -12.81 12.30 11.41
C SER A 486 -11.89 11.47 10.48
N VAL A 487 -12.30 10.26 10.13
CA VAL A 487 -11.60 9.42 9.14
C VAL A 487 -11.59 10.11 7.77
N ASP A 488 -12.74 10.60 7.32
CA ASP A 488 -12.86 11.29 6.04
C ASP A 488 -12.04 12.59 6.00
N PHE A 489 -12.00 13.33 7.10
CA PHE A 489 -11.11 14.49 7.24
C PHE A 489 -9.64 14.09 7.07
N LEU A 490 -9.16 13.04 7.76
CA LEU A 490 -7.78 12.57 7.64
C LEU A 490 -7.45 12.10 6.23
N LYS A 491 -8.36 11.43 5.55
CA LYS A 491 -8.17 10.98 4.16
C LYS A 491 -7.97 12.16 3.19
N ASN A 492 -8.71 13.23 3.41
CA ASN A 492 -8.79 14.36 2.47
C ASN A 492 -7.94 15.58 2.87
N TYR A 493 -7.37 15.59 4.08
CA TYR A 493 -6.55 16.70 4.53
C TYR A 493 -5.30 16.85 3.65
N ASN A 494 -5.12 18.01 3.02
CA ASN A 494 -4.02 18.24 2.09
C ASN A 494 -2.68 18.41 2.82
N LEU A 495 -1.80 17.45 2.70
CA LEU A 495 -0.44 17.49 3.23
C LEU A 495 0.59 17.97 2.20
N GLY A 496 0.22 18.07 0.91
CA GLY A 496 1.17 18.36 -0.16
C GLY A 496 2.32 17.36 -0.20
N ASP A 497 3.50 17.83 -0.59
CA ASP A 497 4.71 17.01 -0.70
C ASP A 497 5.34 16.62 0.65
N LYS A 498 4.79 17.11 1.78
CA LYS A 498 5.27 16.77 3.12
C LYS A 498 5.22 15.28 3.45
N ILE A 499 4.38 14.51 2.75
CA ILE A 499 4.30 13.06 2.92
C ILE A 499 5.60 12.35 2.50
N PHE A 500 6.40 12.95 1.61
CA PHE A 500 7.67 12.41 1.13
C PHE A 500 8.90 12.99 1.83
N GLU A 501 8.74 13.84 2.84
CA GLU A 501 9.85 14.35 3.68
C GLU A 501 10.52 13.18 4.43
N LYS A 502 11.84 13.01 4.17
CA LYS A 502 12.70 11.93 4.71
C LYS A 502 13.51 12.43 5.91
#